data_a940bf98d18e3a6e69369f5b9429f772
#
_entry.id   a940bf98d18e3a6e69369f5b9429f772
#
_cell.length_a   1.000
_cell.length_b   1.000
_cell.length_c   1.000
_cell.angle_alpha   90.00
_cell.angle_beta   90.00
_cell.angle_gamma   90.00
#
_symmetry.space_group_name_H-M   'P 1'
#
loop_
_entity.id
_entity.type
_entity.pdbx_description
1 polymer ?
#
loop_
_entity_poly.entity_id
_entity_poly.type
_entity_poly.pdbx_seq_one_letter_code
_entity_poly.pdbx_strand_id
1 'polypeptide(L)'
;MKILSKNSNELLLLAMREDAAYKGDYLLIEDRRRSMVVQVYDEEYLSSQALIEDIVKEEVINASSTENLHDPLNIGGLSRLVRDARIFRAKIRASINDGKLSSDVTWLPSRVESKIRRLATRELDSLLGRQGVFPIPVGSTNDDEDFEVYAEDLDGKLTVITGKKESGKSHLSKMLVKTLVQHGAFVIVFDLNNEYGGLGWSHHGIPSSINRQVKVLEPGKTLRFTLDYCGKTAISGMLKNALDMPSASLREFLRIWDGLENKQSLSIDAIGNAVNTWNINELVRDALVSRYHVIQSSRLFTNSNQGLQFEDVISGNSGAAMVISMGEVSPTVRRMVVELVLSKIVDLLERKQIPPIFLFAEEAHLYIRDTYWEDIVTRMRHFGIYTTFITNQPDAIGDGIYRQVDNIFLFNFTNDNDLDKISKVSLADNDTIRSIVRTLPQRCCLAIGKVVCDLPIVIKVAASEVLMLGETKKFFDKK
;
A
#
# COMPACT_ATOMS: atom_id res chain seq x y z
N MET A 1 17.77 30.35 -5.75
CA MET A 1 16.48 30.21 -6.48
C MET A 1 15.70 31.51 -6.54
N LYS A 2 14.93 31.74 -7.63
CA LYS A 2 14.06 32.93 -7.80
C LYS A 2 12.68 32.51 -8.30
N ILE A 3 11.64 33.25 -7.93
CA ILE A 3 10.26 32.99 -8.39
C ILE A 3 10.09 33.65 -9.78
N LEU A 4 9.77 32.87 -10.80
CA LEU A 4 9.46 33.37 -12.13
C LEU A 4 7.98 33.72 -12.27
N SER A 5 7.10 32.79 -11.92
CA SER A 5 5.65 33.00 -12.01
C SER A 5 4.89 32.14 -11.03
N LYS A 6 3.66 32.56 -10.72
CA LYS A 6 2.65 31.77 -10.02
C LYS A 6 1.41 31.70 -10.90
N ASN A 7 0.94 30.48 -11.14
CA ASN A 7 -0.30 30.23 -11.86
C ASN A 7 -1.16 29.28 -11.05
N SER A 8 -2.27 29.79 -10.50
CA SER A 8 -3.16 29.02 -9.62
C SER A 8 -2.38 28.34 -8.46
N ASN A 9 -2.25 27.04 -8.48
CA ASN A 9 -1.59 26.21 -7.47
C ASN A 9 -0.15 25.78 -7.88
N GLU A 10 0.43 26.43 -8.86
CA GLU A 10 1.74 26.09 -9.42
C GLU A 10 2.69 27.30 -9.39
N LEU A 11 3.94 27.03 -9.08
CA LEU A 11 5.04 28.00 -9.14
C LEU A 11 6.10 27.51 -10.12
N LEU A 12 6.61 28.43 -10.91
CA LEU A 12 7.84 28.26 -11.68
C LEU A 12 8.98 28.95 -10.94
N LEU A 13 10.03 28.20 -10.67
CA LEU A 13 11.21 28.68 -9.95
C LEU A 13 12.45 28.55 -10.86
N LEU A 14 13.24 29.59 -10.93
CA LEU A 14 14.56 29.55 -11.54
C LEU A 14 15.56 29.05 -10.49
N ALA A 15 16.26 27.98 -10.81
CA ALA A 15 17.32 27.42 -9.99
C ALA A 15 18.66 27.47 -10.72
N MET A 16 19.71 27.86 -10.00
CA MET A 16 21.09 27.84 -10.49
C MET A 16 21.74 26.50 -10.06
N ARG A 17 22.94 26.25 -10.60
CA ARG A 17 23.69 25.03 -10.31
C ARG A 17 23.90 24.75 -8.80
N GLU A 18 24.06 25.82 -8.02
CA GLU A 18 24.31 25.76 -6.58
C GLU A 18 23.03 25.40 -5.77
N ASP A 19 21.88 25.56 -6.38
CA ASP A 19 20.60 25.28 -5.73
C ASP A 19 20.35 23.75 -5.70
N ALA A 20 20.62 23.12 -4.56
CA ALA A 20 20.47 21.69 -4.35
C ALA A 20 19.01 21.34 -4.01
N ALA A 21 18.18 21.14 -5.04
CA ALA A 21 16.86 20.58 -4.90
C ALA A 21 16.60 19.58 -6.03
N TYR A 22 15.77 18.57 -5.75
CA TYR A 22 15.46 17.48 -6.64
C TYR A 22 13.95 17.28 -6.74
N LYS A 23 13.54 16.54 -7.74
CA LYS A 23 12.14 16.12 -7.91
C LYS A 23 11.66 15.35 -6.67
N GLY A 24 10.54 15.78 -6.10
CA GLY A 24 9.97 15.25 -4.86
C GLY A 24 10.29 16.09 -3.62
N ASP A 25 11.31 16.94 -3.66
CA ASP A 25 11.69 17.77 -2.52
C ASP A 25 10.67 18.85 -2.21
N TYR A 26 10.63 19.21 -0.94
CA TYR A 26 9.87 20.35 -0.45
C TYR A 26 10.74 21.58 -0.33
N LEU A 27 10.19 22.73 -0.71
CA LEU A 27 10.83 24.04 -0.55
C LEU A 27 9.93 24.92 0.30
N LEU A 28 10.55 25.76 1.13
CA LEU A 28 9.90 26.80 1.88
C LEU A 28 10.20 28.15 1.22
N ILE A 29 9.15 28.87 0.88
CA ILE A 29 9.21 30.23 0.35
C ILE A 29 8.79 31.17 1.47
N GLU A 30 9.74 31.88 2.03
CA GLU A 30 9.54 32.79 3.15
C GLU A 30 9.36 34.22 2.63
N ASP A 31 8.23 34.85 2.97
CA ASP A 31 7.89 36.23 2.63
C ASP A 31 7.37 36.97 3.85
N ARG A 32 8.22 37.75 4.50
CA ARG A 32 7.94 38.52 5.71
C ARG A 32 7.34 37.69 6.84
N ARG A 33 5.99 37.72 7.00
CA ARG A 33 5.26 37.01 8.06
C ARG A 33 4.60 35.74 7.58
N ARG A 34 4.64 35.45 6.28
CA ARG A 34 3.98 34.30 5.65
C ARG A 34 5.00 33.44 4.97
N SER A 35 4.77 32.15 4.98
CA SER A 35 5.58 31.23 4.21
C SER A 35 4.70 30.30 3.39
N MET A 36 5.23 29.78 2.29
CA MET A 36 4.54 28.86 1.41
C MET A 36 5.35 27.59 1.29
N VAL A 37 4.70 26.45 1.52
CA VAL A 37 5.29 25.12 1.33
C VAL A 37 4.97 24.66 -0.07
N VAL A 38 5.99 24.40 -0.87
CA VAL A 38 5.84 23.94 -2.25
C VAL A 38 6.63 22.66 -2.47
N GLN A 39 6.16 21.80 -3.37
CA GLN A 39 6.83 20.57 -3.74
C GLN A 39 7.26 20.59 -5.18
N VAL A 40 8.55 20.35 -5.44
CA VAL A 40 9.09 20.23 -6.79
C VAL A 40 8.58 18.91 -7.39
N TYR A 41 7.84 19.00 -8.49
CA TYR A 41 7.34 17.81 -9.16
C TYR A 41 7.99 17.58 -10.54
N ASP A 42 8.57 18.64 -11.13
CA ASP A 42 9.26 18.52 -12.41
C ASP A 42 10.42 19.52 -12.53
N GLU A 43 11.40 19.18 -13.38
CA GLU A 43 12.55 20.02 -13.67
C GLU A 43 12.93 19.94 -15.14
N GLU A 44 13.31 21.08 -15.70
CA GLU A 44 13.80 21.21 -17.08
C GLU A 44 14.92 22.23 -17.17
N TYR A 45 15.80 22.11 -18.16
CA TYR A 45 16.79 23.15 -18.43
C TYR A 45 16.12 24.41 -18.96
N LEU A 46 16.72 25.56 -18.61
CA LEU A 46 16.25 26.84 -19.09
C LEU A 46 16.44 26.93 -20.63
N SER A 47 15.32 27.03 -21.35
CA SER A 47 15.31 27.14 -22.83
C SER A 47 14.75 28.47 -23.35
N SER A 48 14.21 29.33 -22.47
CA SER A 48 13.58 30.59 -22.86
C SER A 48 14.65 31.69 -23.09
N GLN A 49 14.73 32.19 -24.32
CA GLN A 49 15.68 33.25 -24.70
C GLN A 49 15.47 34.53 -23.87
N ALA A 50 14.23 34.91 -23.60
CA ALA A 50 13.93 36.10 -22.81
C ALA A 50 14.45 35.99 -21.37
N LEU A 51 14.29 34.83 -20.71
CA LEU A 51 14.81 34.61 -19.37
C LEU A 51 16.34 34.55 -19.36
N ILE A 52 16.95 34.00 -20.39
CA ILE A 52 18.40 34.00 -20.55
C ILE A 52 18.94 35.43 -20.61
N GLU A 53 18.30 36.28 -21.41
CA GLU A 53 18.70 37.70 -21.52
C GLU A 53 18.57 38.44 -20.19
N ASP A 54 17.53 38.17 -19.41
CA ASP A 54 17.31 38.77 -18.09
C ASP A 54 18.36 38.34 -17.07
N ILE A 55 18.74 37.07 -17.05
CA ILE A 55 19.82 36.55 -16.18
C ILE A 55 21.14 37.18 -16.55
N VAL A 56 21.47 37.25 -17.83
CA VAL A 56 22.72 37.89 -18.31
C VAL A 56 22.78 39.35 -17.92
N LYS A 57 21.68 40.10 -18.05
CA LYS A 57 21.62 41.53 -17.64
C LYS A 57 21.85 41.69 -16.14
N GLU A 58 21.19 40.88 -15.30
CA GLU A 58 21.38 40.94 -13.84
C GLU A 58 22.83 40.64 -13.42
N GLU A 59 23.43 39.59 -13.99
CA GLU A 59 24.83 39.26 -13.67
C GLU A 59 25.84 40.27 -14.17
N VAL A 60 25.63 40.85 -15.33
CA VAL A 60 26.48 41.95 -15.84
C VAL A 60 26.40 43.18 -14.93
N ILE A 61 25.21 43.50 -14.40
CA ILE A 61 25.04 44.61 -13.44
C ILE A 61 25.77 44.30 -12.13
N ASN A 62 25.71 43.04 -11.65
CA ASN A 62 26.36 42.63 -10.39
C ASN A 62 27.90 42.45 -10.55
N ALA A 63 28.40 42.10 -11.74
CA ALA A 63 29.80 41.84 -12.01
C ALA A 63 30.66 43.11 -12.21
N SER A 64 30.07 44.30 -12.25
CA SER A 64 30.78 45.55 -12.40
C SER A 64 31.78 45.92 -11.28
N SER A 65 32.04 44.98 -10.34
CA SER A 65 32.95 45.14 -9.20
C SER A 65 34.19 44.22 -9.18
N THR A 66 34.42 43.37 -10.19
CA THR A 66 35.58 42.46 -10.23
C THR A 66 36.33 42.56 -11.55
N GLU A 67 37.50 43.20 -11.53
CA GLU A 67 38.41 43.36 -12.67
C GLU A 67 39.11 42.03 -12.99
N ASN A 68 38.58 41.25 -13.93
CA ASN A 68 39.31 40.17 -14.59
C ASN A 68 39.85 40.64 -15.93
N LEU A 69 41.16 40.85 -16.03
CA LEU A 69 41.87 41.38 -17.20
C LEU A 69 41.70 40.59 -18.50
N HIS A 70 41.33 39.26 -18.40
CA HIS A 70 41.20 38.39 -19.57
C HIS A 70 39.75 38.14 -20.02
N ASP A 71 38.77 38.34 -19.16
CA ASP A 71 37.33 38.24 -19.48
C ASP A 71 36.56 39.31 -18.69
N PRO A 72 36.65 40.58 -19.10
CA PRO A 72 36.07 41.69 -18.34
C PRO A 72 34.56 41.65 -18.20
N LEU A 73 33.87 40.88 -19.04
CA LEU A 73 32.41 40.65 -18.99
C LEU A 73 32.06 39.29 -18.43
N ASN A 74 33.04 38.50 -17.98
CA ASN A 74 32.86 37.14 -17.48
C ASN A 74 31.96 36.27 -18.38
N ILE A 75 32.13 36.38 -19.71
CA ILE A 75 31.31 35.74 -20.73
C ILE A 75 31.35 34.18 -20.54
N GLY A 76 32.54 33.65 -20.21
CA GLY A 76 32.72 32.25 -19.94
C GLY A 76 31.93 31.76 -18.71
N GLY A 77 31.93 32.55 -17.65
CA GLY A 77 31.12 32.29 -16.44
C GLY A 77 29.62 32.38 -16.70
N LEU A 78 29.19 33.45 -17.36
CA LEU A 78 27.80 33.68 -17.77
C LEU A 78 27.28 32.57 -18.67
N SER A 79 28.05 32.10 -19.64
CA SER A 79 27.67 31.00 -20.52
C SER A 79 27.46 29.68 -19.75
N ARG A 80 28.31 29.39 -18.76
CA ARG A 80 28.15 28.19 -17.91
C ARG A 80 26.93 28.34 -17.01
N LEU A 81 26.73 29.49 -16.38
CA LEU A 81 25.62 29.76 -15.47
C LEU A 81 24.27 29.61 -16.18
N VAL A 82 24.15 30.13 -17.40
CA VAL A 82 22.92 29.99 -18.20
C VAL A 82 22.69 28.54 -18.66
N ARG A 83 23.76 27.83 -19.06
CA ARG A 83 23.64 26.43 -19.52
C ARG A 83 23.21 25.47 -18.40
N ASP A 84 23.62 25.75 -17.17
CA ASP A 84 23.30 24.93 -15.99
C ASP A 84 22.04 25.41 -15.26
N ALA A 85 21.40 26.50 -15.71
CA ALA A 85 20.18 27.02 -15.13
C ALA A 85 19.00 26.08 -15.40
N ARG A 86 18.20 25.84 -14.38
CA ARG A 86 17.05 24.95 -14.41
C ARG A 86 15.77 25.69 -14.03
N ILE A 87 14.66 25.24 -14.58
CA ILE A 87 13.31 25.64 -14.15
C ILE A 87 12.74 24.49 -13.35
N PHE A 88 12.37 24.76 -12.10
CA PHE A 88 11.56 23.85 -11.29
C PHE A 88 10.10 24.23 -11.44
N ARG A 89 9.28 23.19 -11.68
CA ARG A 89 7.82 23.24 -11.55
C ARG A 89 7.45 22.73 -10.17
N ALA A 90 6.80 23.57 -9.37
CA ALA A 90 6.47 23.22 -8.00
C ALA A 90 4.98 23.43 -7.72
N LYS A 91 4.33 22.46 -7.08
CA LYS A 91 2.95 22.58 -6.60
C LYS A 91 2.94 23.18 -5.20
N ILE A 92 2.03 24.12 -4.98
CA ILE A 92 1.80 24.70 -3.66
C ILE A 92 0.99 23.67 -2.85
N ARG A 93 1.52 23.28 -1.69
CA ARG A 93 0.90 22.29 -0.82
C ARG A 93 0.21 22.91 0.38
N ALA A 94 0.81 23.92 0.98
CA ALA A 94 0.27 24.62 2.12
C ALA A 94 0.87 26.03 2.23
N SER A 95 0.29 26.88 3.07
CA SER A 95 0.93 28.09 3.55
C SER A 95 1.09 28.02 5.07
N ILE A 96 2.02 28.83 5.59
CA ILE A 96 2.26 28.99 7.02
C ILE A 96 1.99 30.44 7.35
N ASN A 97 1.01 30.67 8.23
CA ASN A 97 0.68 31.97 8.75
C ASN A 97 0.86 31.95 10.26
N ASP A 98 1.70 32.85 10.78
CA ASP A 98 2.01 32.91 12.22
C ASP A 98 2.37 31.54 12.85
N GLY A 99 3.20 30.75 12.14
CA GLY A 99 3.68 29.43 12.59
C GLY A 99 2.66 28.29 12.47
N LYS A 100 1.48 28.52 11.90
CA LYS A 100 0.44 27.49 11.70
C LYS A 100 0.19 27.22 10.24
N LEU A 101 0.01 25.96 9.90
CA LEU A 101 -0.39 25.56 8.57
C LEU A 101 -1.79 26.08 8.23
N SER A 102 -1.92 26.64 7.03
CA SER A 102 -3.14 27.19 6.47
C SER A 102 -3.35 26.68 5.05
N SER A 103 -4.60 26.44 4.69
CA SER A 103 -4.99 26.09 3.31
C SER A 103 -5.09 27.33 2.40
N ASP A 104 -4.91 28.57 2.93
CA ASP A 104 -4.91 29.79 2.11
C ASP A 104 -3.61 29.91 1.33
N VAL A 105 -3.65 29.52 0.08
CA VAL A 105 -2.54 29.57 -0.89
C VAL A 105 -2.74 30.63 -1.96
N THR A 106 -3.70 31.55 -1.77
CA THR A 106 -4.12 32.52 -2.79
C THR A 106 -3.17 33.70 -2.93
N TRP A 107 -2.39 34.02 -1.89
CA TRP A 107 -1.47 35.14 -1.89
C TRP A 107 -0.27 34.94 -2.83
N LEU A 108 0.33 36.05 -3.27
CA LEU A 108 1.49 36.05 -4.16
C LEU A 108 2.75 36.38 -3.36
N PRO A 109 3.75 35.48 -3.34
CA PRO A 109 5.05 35.78 -2.74
C PRO A 109 5.81 36.78 -3.58
N SER A 110 6.60 37.66 -2.91
CA SER A 110 7.44 38.62 -3.59
C SER A 110 8.53 37.95 -4.43
N ARG A 111 8.70 38.37 -5.67
CA ARG A 111 9.79 37.85 -6.51
C ARG A 111 11.19 38.36 -6.09
N VAL A 112 11.24 39.44 -5.35
CA VAL A 112 12.49 40.15 -4.98
C VAL A 112 12.86 39.87 -3.53
N GLU A 113 11.87 39.88 -2.61
CA GLU A 113 12.12 39.82 -1.17
C GLU A 113 12.01 38.40 -0.60
N SER A 114 11.30 37.48 -1.29
CA SER A 114 11.11 36.11 -0.79
C SER A 114 12.42 35.33 -0.80
N LYS A 115 12.67 34.62 0.28
CA LYS A 115 13.75 33.63 0.41
C LYS A 115 13.23 32.24 0.13
N ILE A 116 13.95 31.49 -0.70
CA ILE A 116 13.60 30.11 -1.04
C ILE A 116 14.70 29.21 -0.50
N ARG A 117 14.31 28.23 0.33
CA ARG A 117 15.22 27.22 0.84
C ARG A 117 14.59 25.84 0.78
N ARG A 118 15.41 24.82 0.76
CA ARG A 118 14.95 23.44 0.92
C ARG A 118 14.37 23.25 2.33
N LEU A 119 13.24 22.57 2.42
CA LEU A 119 12.58 22.20 3.67
C LEU A 119 12.96 20.76 3.98
N ALA A 120 13.67 20.55 5.07
CA ALA A 120 14.06 19.23 5.53
C ALA A 120 12.83 18.43 5.98
N THR A 121 12.85 17.11 5.82
CA THR A 121 11.70 16.25 6.16
C THR A 121 11.33 16.35 7.64
N ARG A 122 12.30 16.41 8.55
CA ARG A 122 12.04 16.59 9.99
C ARG A 122 11.34 17.92 10.31
N GLU A 123 11.72 18.97 9.61
CA GLU A 123 11.06 20.28 9.76
C GLU A 123 9.62 20.19 9.23
N LEU A 124 9.41 19.53 8.09
CA LEU A 124 8.08 19.28 7.54
C LEU A 124 7.21 18.46 8.51
N ASP A 125 7.74 17.37 9.07
CA ASP A 125 7.04 16.54 10.06
C ASP A 125 6.66 17.33 11.33
N SER A 126 7.57 18.19 11.79
CA SER A 126 7.30 19.09 12.91
C SER A 126 6.17 20.10 12.60
N LEU A 127 6.17 20.66 11.40
CA LEU A 127 5.11 21.57 10.92
C LEU A 127 3.76 20.88 10.78
N LEU A 128 3.77 19.61 10.38
CA LEU A 128 2.56 18.77 10.25
C LEU A 128 2.06 18.27 11.61
N GLY A 129 2.87 18.36 12.66
CA GLY A 129 2.55 17.82 13.97
C GLY A 129 2.40 16.30 13.97
N ARG A 130 3.11 15.59 13.04
CA ARG A 130 3.07 14.13 12.98
C ARG A 130 3.63 13.55 14.27
N GLN A 131 2.80 12.77 14.95
CA GLN A 131 3.16 12.08 16.19
C GLN A 131 2.36 10.79 16.29
N GLY A 132 2.99 9.72 16.74
CA GLY A 132 2.36 8.44 17.03
C GLY A 132 3.12 7.73 18.13
N VAL A 133 2.47 6.75 18.75
CA VAL A 133 3.04 5.95 19.85
C VAL A 133 3.77 4.72 19.32
N PHE A 134 3.35 4.24 18.14
CA PHE A 134 3.84 2.99 17.54
C PHE A 134 4.55 3.25 16.20
N PRO A 135 5.83 3.72 16.24
CA PRO A 135 6.58 4.04 15.03
C PRO A 135 6.94 2.78 14.24
N ILE A 136 6.86 2.89 12.93
CA ILE A 136 7.26 1.86 11.95
C ILE A 136 8.35 2.49 11.07
N PRO A 137 9.63 2.16 11.27
CA PRO A 137 10.71 2.67 10.43
C PRO A 137 10.59 2.05 9.04
N VAL A 138 10.33 2.86 8.02
CA VAL A 138 10.12 2.40 6.63
C VAL A 138 11.31 2.67 5.73
N GLY A 139 12.20 3.56 6.12
CA GLY A 139 13.39 3.88 5.33
C GLY A 139 13.87 5.30 5.51
N SER A 140 14.29 5.94 4.43
CA SER A 140 14.77 7.33 4.45
C SER A 140 14.11 8.16 3.34
N THR A 141 14.19 9.47 3.48
CA THR A 141 13.72 10.43 2.47
C THR A 141 14.85 10.85 1.53
N ASN A 142 14.58 11.75 0.59
CA ASN A 142 15.58 12.25 -0.36
C ASN A 142 16.75 13.01 0.29
N ASP A 143 16.58 13.48 1.52
CA ASP A 143 17.59 14.12 2.34
C ASP A 143 18.35 13.15 3.25
N ASP A 144 18.22 11.85 2.99
CA ASP A 144 18.81 10.73 3.75
C ASP A 144 18.43 10.76 5.25
N GLU A 145 17.36 11.46 5.62
CA GLU A 145 16.79 11.41 6.97
C GLU A 145 15.92 10.18 7.14
N ASP A 146 16.02 9.51 8.28
CA ASP A 146 15.17 8.38 8.64
C ASP A 146 13.70 8.80 8.63
N PHE A 147 12.87 7.97 8.04
CA PHE A 147 11.43 8.22 7.91
C PHE A 147 10.63 7.08 8.52
N GLU A 148 9.67 7.45 9.34
CA GLU A 148 8.75 6.55 10.03
C GLU A 148 7.32 6.84 9.63
N VAL A 149 6.51 5.80 9.53
CA VAL A 149 5.06 5.89 9.58
C VAL A 149 4.58 5.36 10.92
N TYR A 150 3.38 5.64 11.33
CA TYR A 150 2.86 5.15 12.60
C TYR A 150 1.79 4.08 12.36
N ALA A 151 1.72 3.08 13.26
CA ALA A 151 0.69 2.04 13.17
C ALA A 151 -0.71 2.65 13.21
N GLU A 152 -0.89 3.76 13.91
CA GLU A 152 -2.13 4.54 14.00
C GLU A 152 -2.56 5.10 12.63
N ASP A 153 -1.61 5.38 11.73
CA ASP A 153 -1.90 5.83 10.38
C ASP A 153 -2.49 4.72 9.49
N LEU A 154 -2.33 3.48 9.90
CA LEU A 154 -2.86 2.29 9.23
C LEU A 154 -4.13 1.76 9.95
N ASP A 155 -4.29 2.08 11.23
CA ASP A 155 -5.41 1.67 12.06
C ASP A 155 -6.71 2.33 11.56
N GLY A 156 -7.73 1.52 11.32
CA GLY A 156 -8.99 1.99 10.75
C GLY A 156 -8.90 2.47 9.31
N LYS A 157 -7.84 2.16 8.57
CA LYS A 157 -7.59 2.68 7.22
C LYS A 157 -7.51 1.56 6.18
N LEU A 158 -7.81 1.97 4.94
CA LEU A 158 -7.59 1.17 3.74
C LEU A 158 -6.31 1.65 3.04
N THR A 159 -5.35 0.76 2.91
CA THR A 159 -4.04 1.06 2.33
C THR A 159 -3.84 0.28 1.01
N VAL A 160 -3.21 0.90 0.03
CA VAL A 160 -2.80 0.25 -1.22
C VAL A 160 -1.29 0.40 -1.41
N ILE A 161 -0.60 -0.70 -1.64
CA ILE A 161 0.82 -0.73 -2.03
C ILE A 161 0.88 -1.24 -3.46
N THR A 162 1.31 -0.40 -4.40
CA THR A 162 1.28 -0.77 -5.81
C THR A 162 2.51 -0.29 -6.58
N GLY A 163 2.82 -0.97 -7.69
CA GLY A 163 4.00 -0.72 -8.50
C GLY A 163 4.39 -1.93 -9.33
N LYS A 164 5.27 -1.76 -10.31
CA LYS A 164 5.75 -2.86 -11.15
C LYS A 164 6.42 -3.98 -10.33
N LYS A 165 6.62 -5.14 -10.94
CA LYS A 165 7.37 -6.26 -10.32
C LYS A 165 8.77 -5.80 -9.91
N GLU A 166 9.28 -6.36 -8.80
CA GLU A 166 10.63 -6.08 -8.26
C GLU A 166 10.89 -4.60 -7.90
N SER A 167 9.84 -3.79 -7.74
CA SER A 167 9.98 -2.36 -7.39
C SER A 167 10.27 -2.10 -5.91
N GLY A 168 10.01 -3.07 -5.02
CA GLY A 168 10.20 -2.95 -3.57
C GLY A 168 8.95 -3.10 -2.72
N LYS A 169 7.77 -3.38 -3.31
CA LYS A 169 6.49 -3.56 -2.59
C LYS A 169 6.59 -4.55 -1.44
N SER A 170 7.14 -5.75 -1.72
CA SER A 170 7.27 -6.82 -0.71
C SER A 170 8.24 -6.47 0.42
N HIS A 171 9.23 -5.59 0.19
CA HIS A 171 10.08 -5.09 1.27
C HIS A 171 9.28 -4.22 2.23
N LEU A 172 8.54 -3.25 1.71
CA LEU A 172 7.70 -2.36 2.52
C LEU A 172 6.65 -3.17 3.29
N SER A 173 5.89 -4.02 2.60
CA SER A 173 4.80 -4.77 3.23
C SER A 173 5.28 -5.73 4.32
N LYS A 174 6.41 -6.42 4.13
CA LYS A 174 7.02 -7.28 5.16
C LYS A 174 7.48 -6.48 6.37
N MET A 175 8.02 -5.29 6.15
CA MET A 175 8.44 -4.38 7.22
C MET A 175 7.25 -3.91 8.03
N LEU A 176 6.15 -3.50 7.35
CA LEU A 176 4.90 -3.13 8.02
C LEU A 176 4.36 -4.30 8.85
N VAL A 177 4.27 -5.51 8.28
CA VAL A 177 3.78 -6.70 9.00
C VAL A 177 4.67 -7.02 10.22
N LYS A 178 6.00 -7.06 10.04
CA LYS A 178 6.95 -7.33 11.14
C LYS A 178 6.74 -6.37 12.29
N THR A 179 6.72 -5.07 12.00
CA THR A 179 6.67 -4.03 13.04
C THR A 179 5.29 -3.95 13.68
N LEU A 180 4.20 -4.12 12.93
CA LEU A 180 2.85 -4.23 13.51
C LEU A 180 2.76 -5.36 14.53
N VAL A 181 3.31 -6.55 14.21
CA VAL A 181 3.36 -7.69 15.15
C VAL A 181 4.22 -7.37 16.38
N GLN A 182 5.35 -6.69 16.21
CA GLN A 182 6.18 -6.23 17.34
C GLN A 182 5.43 -5.28 18.26
N HIS A 183 4.54 -4.45 17.73
CA HIS A 183 3.66 -3.56 18.48
C HIS A 183 2.41 -4.26 19.07
N GLY A 184 2.31 -5.57 18.90
CA GLY A 184 1.21 -6.36 19.48
C GLY A 184 -0.01 -6.52 18.58
N ALA A 185 0.07 -6.14 17.31
CA ALA A 185 -1.03 -6.30 16.38
C ALA A 185 -1.19 -7.75 15.91
N PHE A 186 -2.41 -8.14 15.59
CA PHE A 186 -2.73 -9.39 14.91
C PHE A 186 -2.87 -9.13 13.41
N VAL A 187 -2.10 -9.87 12.62
CA VAL A 187 -2.00 -9.69 11.18
C VAL A 187 -2.33 -10.99 10.46
N ILE A 188 -3.21 -10.93 9.47
CA ILE A 188 -3.45 -12.02 8.51
C ILE A 188 -2.81 -11.61 7.19
N VAL A 189 -2.02 -12.50 6.59
CA VAL A 189 -1.41 -12.30 5.28
C VAL A 189 -1.92 -13.36 4.32
N PHE A 190 -2.56 -12.95 3.23
CA PHE A 190 -2.81 -13.81 2.09
C PHE A 190 -1.57 -13.79 1.19
N ASP A 191 -0.72 -14.80 1.36
CA ASP A 191 0.58 -14.93 0.72
C ASP A 191 0.48 -15.80 -0.53
N LEU A 192 0.39 -15.15 -1.69
CA LEU A 192 0.22 -15.84 -2.97
C LEU A 192 1.53 -16.35 -3.55
N ASN A 193 2.62 -15.67 -3.26
CA ASN A 193 3.94 -15.96 -3.82
C ASN A 193 4.84 -16.75 -2.85
N ASN A 194 4.32 -17.11 -1.68
CA ASN A 194 5.07 -17.76 -0.58
C ASN A 194 6.29 -16.94 -0.13
N GLU A 195 6.11 -15.62 -0.05
CA GLU A 195 7.17 -14.68 0.29
C GLU A 195 7.26 -14.40 1.79
N TYR A 196 6.16 -14.54 2.54
CA TYR A 196 6.07 -14.11 3.95
C TYR A 196 6.45 -15.21 4.96
N GLY A 197 6.61 -16.45 4.51
CA GLY A 197 7.08 -17.54 5.37
C GLY A 197 8.44 -17.29 6.02
N GLY A 198 9.24 -16.38 5.43
CA GLY A 198 10.54 -15.96 5.95
C GLY A 198 10.51 -14.90 7.07
N LEU A 199 9.34 -14.33 7.42
CA LEU A 199 9.22 -13.27 8.44
C LEU A 199 9.80 -13.64 9.81
N GLY A 200 9.72 -14.91 10.17
CA GLY A 200 10.27 -15.44 11.41
C GLY A 200 11.80 -15.56 11.44
N TRP A 201 12.51 -15.29 10.33
CA TRP A 201 13.94 -15.55 10.19
C TRP A 201 14.66 -14.34 9.60
N SER A 202 15.91 -14.12 10.01
CA SER A 202 16.80 -13.15 9.38
C SER A 202 17.48 -13.77 8.14
N HIS A 203 18.13 -12.93 7.32
CA HIS A 203 18.95 -13.39 6.17
C HIS A 203 20.04 -14.41 6.54
N HIS A 204 20.50 -14.40 7.78
CA HIS A 204 21.53 -15.31 8.27
C HIS A 204 20.96 -16.60 8.90
N GLY A 205 19.66 -16.87 8.75
CA GLY A 205 19.01 -18.04 9.34
C GLY A 205 18.84 -17.96 10.87
N ILE A 206 19.03 -16.78 11.47
CA ILE A 206 18.81 -16.54 12.89
C ILE A 206 17.34 -16.20 13.11
N PRO A 207 16.68 -16.72 14.16
CA PRO A 207 15.32 -16.36 14.48
C PRO A 207 15.15 -14.84 14.65
N SER A 208 14.18 -14.25 13.99
CA SER A 208 13.81 -12.84 14.16
C SER A 208 13.10 -12.62 15.50
N SER A 209 12.93 -11.35 15.90
CA SER A 209 12.24 -10.98 17.15
C SER A 209 10.79 -11.51 17.21
N ILE A 210 10.15 -11.72 16.06
CA ILE A 210 8.78 -12.21 15.95
C ILE A 210 8.69 -13.70 15.57
N ASN A 211 9.78 -14.46 15.59
CA ASN A 211 9.82 -15.85 15.12
C ASN A 211 8.69 -16.72 15.70
N ARG A 212 8.44 -16.62 17.02
CA ARG A 212 7.40 -17.40 17.70
C ARG A 212 5.98 -16.93 17.37
N GLN A 213 5.84 -15.70 16.93
CA GLN A 213 4.57 -15.04 16.62
C GLN A 213 4.14 -15.26 15.16
N VAL A 214 5.02 -15.80 14.30
CA VAL A 214 4.72 -16.13 12.90
C VAL A 214 4.17 -17.55 12.82
N LYS A 215 2.95 -17.67 12.30
CA LYS A 215 2.28 -18.95 12.03
C LYS A 215 2.03 -19.10 10.54
N VAL A 216 2.76 -20.01 9.90
CA VAL A 216 2.56 -20.33 8.48
C VAL A 216 1.45 -21.38 8.38
N LEU A 217 0.39 -21.04 7.67
CA LEU A 217 -0.81 -21.84 7.51
C LEU A 217 -0.95 -22.27 6.04
N GLU A 218 -0.86 -23.57 5.80
CA GLU A 218 -0.97 -24.18 4.49
C GLU A 218 -2.37 -24.77 4.29
N PRO A 219 -3.17 -24.32 3.31
CA PRO A 219 -4.49 -24.85 3.03
C PRO A 219 -4.48 -26.36 2.79
N GLY A 220 -5.37 -27.06 3.48
CA GLY A 220 -5.49 -28.52 3.40
C GLY A 220 -4.44 -29.31 4.20
N LYS A 221 -3.47 -28.64 4.84
CA LYS A 221 -2.48 -29.24 5.73
C LYS A 221 -2.66 -28.67 7.16
N THR A 222 -2.07 -27.52 7.45
CA THR A 222 -2.16 -26.83 8.74
C THR A 222 -3.37 -25.88 8.83
N LEU A 223 -3.87 -25.38 7.71
CA LEU A 223 -5.13 -24.63 7.64
C LEU A 223 -6.27 -25.60 7.29
N ARG A 224 -6.94 -26.11 8.31
CA ARG A 224 -8.10 -26.99 8.20
C ARG A 224 -9.12 -26.60 9.25
N PHE A 225 -10.40 -26.63 8.90
CA PHE A 225 -11.51 -26.24 9.77
C PHE A 225 -12.46 -27.41 10.02
N THR A 226 -13.20 -27.37 11.12
CA THR A 226 -14.40 -28.20 11.28
C THR A 226 -15.60 -27.44 10.67
N LEU A 227 -16.61 -28.15 10.22
CA LEU A 227 -17.83 -27.54 9.70
C LEU A 227 -18.56 -26.72 10.76
N ASP A 228 -18.61 -27.25 11.99
CA ASP A 228 -19.22 -26.54 13.13
C ASP A 228 -18.53 -25.23 13.45
N TYR A 229 -17.18 -25.18 13.37
CA TYR A 229 -16.42 -23.95 13.60
C TYR A 229 -16.69 -22.90 12.53
N CYS A 230 -16.73 -23.30 11.26
CA CYS A 230 -17.06 -22.37 10.18
C CYS A 230 -18.49 -21.86 10.28
N GLY A 231 -19.41 -22.74 10.62
CA GLY A 231 -20.85 -22.44 10.68
C GLY A 231 -21.52 -22.34 9.31
N LYS A 232 -22.83 -22.40 9.33
CA LYS A 232 -23.69 -22.40 8.14
C LYS A 232 -23.49 -21.20 7.22
N THR A 233 -23.31 -20.01 7.80
CA THR A 233 -23.17 -18.75 7.06
C THR A 233 -21.90 -18.73 6.22
N ALA A 234 -20.75 -19.06 6.81
CA ALA A 234 -19.47 -19.07 6.09
C ALA A 234 -19.43 -20.13 4.98
N ILE A 235 -19.97 -21.33 5.27
CA ILE A 235 -20.04 -22.40 4.26
C ILE A 235 -20.98 -22.03 3.11
N SER A 236 -22.14 -21.44 3.39
CA SER A 236 -23.07 -21.01 2.33
C SER A 236 -22.49 -19.85 1.50
N GLY A 237 -21.77 -18.92 2.14
CA GLY A 237 -21.01 -17.87 1.46
C GLY A 237 -19.95 -18.44 0.52
N MET A 238 -19.14 -19.37 1.00
CA MET A 238 -18.13 -20.06 0.19
C MET A 238 -18.75 -20.79 -1.02
N LEU A 239 -19.84 -21.53 -0.80
CA LEU A 239 -20.53 -22.22 -1.90
C LEU A 239 -21.06 -21.26 -2.96
N LYS A 240 -21.65 -20.16 -2.53
CA LYS A 240 -22.22 -19.13 -3.42
C LYS A 240 -21.13 -18.34 -4.15
N ASN A 241 -20.16 -17.77 -3.41
CA ASN A 241 -19.24 -16.77 -3.92
C ASN A 241 -17.95 -17.37 -4.50
N ALA A 242 -17.44 -18.46 -3.90
CA ALA A 242 -16.22 -19.10 -4.37
C ALA A 242 -16.48 -20.26 -5.37
N LEU A 243 -17.59 -20.97 -5.24
CA LEU A 243 -17.92 -22.11 -6.06
C LEU A 243 -19.09 -21.89 -7.04
N ASP A 244 -19.60 -20.66 -7.14
CA ASP A 244 -20.68 -20.27 -8.05
C ASP A 244 -21.88 -21.25 -8.00
N MET A 245 -22.32 -21.58 -6.77
CA MET A 245 -23.43 -22.51 -6.57
C MET A 245 -24.76 -21.86 -6.95
N PRO A 246 -25.57 -22.48 -7.84
CA PRO A 246 -26.91 -21.97 -8.17
C PRO A 246 -27.81 -21.86 -6.93
N SER A 247 -28.64 -20.80 -6.89
CA SER A 247 -29.49 -20.52 -5.74
C SER A 247 -30.46 -21.66 -5.40
N ALA A 248 -30.92 -22.45 -6.38
CA ALA A 248 -31.73 -23.63 -6.15
C ALA A 248 -30.97 -24.73 -5.39
N SER A 249 -29.73 -25.01 -5.84
CA SER A 249 -28.87 -26.00 -5.21
C SER A 249 -28.42 -25.55 -3.83
N LEU A 250 -28.17 -24.25 -3.62
CA LEU A 250 -27.84 -23.71 -2.30
C LEU A 250 -28.99 -23.87 -1.32
N ARG A 251 -30.25 -23.67 -1.71
CA ARG A 251 -31.42 -23.95 -0.84
C ARG A 251 -31.52 -25.39 -0.41
N GLU A 252 -31.28 -26.34 -1.33
CA GLU A 252 -31.30 -27.75 -0.99
C GLU A 252 -30.11 -28.15 -0.09
N PHE A 253 -28.92 -27.56 -0.35
CA PHE A 253 -27.77 -27.72 0.55
C PHE A 253 -28.12 -27.30 1.99
N LEU A 254 -28.77 -26.14 2.15
CA LEU A 254 -29.14 -25.64 3.47
C LEU A 254 -30.16 -26.57 4.17
N ARG A 255 -31.08 -27.16 3.42
CA ARG A 255 -31.99 -28.20 3.98
C ARG A 255 -31.24 -29.47 4.45
N ILE A 256 -30.26 -29.90 3.64
CA ILE A 256 -29.39 -31.04 4.03
C ILE A 256 -28.60 -30.68 5.29
N TRP A 257 -28.03 -29.49 5.35
CA TRP A 257 -27.31 -28.99 6.51
C TRP A 257 -28.16 -29.01 7.77
N ASP A 258 -29.36 -28.42 7.73
CA ASP A 258 -30.27 -28.38 8.87
C ASP A 258 -30.67 -29.80 9.34
N GLY A 259 -30.88 -30.69 8.39
CA GLY A 259 -31.20 -32.10 8.70
C GLY A 259 -30.05 -32.84 9.39
N LEU A 260 -28.81 -32.59 9.04
CA LEU A 260 -27.60 -33.16 9.65
C LEU A 260 -27.30 -32.54 11.00
N GLU A 261 -27.42 -31.21 11.10
CA GLU A 261 -27.18 -30.44 12.32
C GLU A 261 -28.15 -30.85 13.43
N ASN A 262 -29.45 -30.97 13.11
CA ASN A 262 -30.47 -31.46 14.05
C ASN A 262 -30.23 -32.91 14.56
N LYS A 263 -29.52 -33.72 13.75
CA LYS A 263 -29.14 -35.09 14.11
C LYS A 263 -27.77 -35.14 14.81
N GLN A 264 -27.11 -34.02 15.03
CA GLN A 264 -25.73 -33.91 15.56
C GLN A 264 -24.73 -34.80 14.80
N SER A 265 -24.94 -34.93 13.47
CA SER A 265 -24.12 -35.76 12.58
C SER A 265 -23.45 -34.97 11.46
N LEU A 266 -23.24 -33.67 11.67
CA LEU A 266 -22.66 -32.80 10.67
C LEU A 266 -21.18 -33.17 10.44
N SER A 267 -20.87 -33.62 9.23
CA SER A 267 -19.51 -33.93 8.78
C SER A 267 -19.44 -33.84 7.25
N ILE A 268 -18.24 -33.72 6.70
CA ILE A 268 -18.06 -33.70 5.24
C ILE A 268 -18.57 -34.98 4.61
N ASP A 269 -18.32 -36.16 5.25
CA ASP A 269 -18.76 -37.45 4.73
C ASP A 269 -20.29 -37.59 4.82
N ALA A 270 -20.90 -37.10 5.92
CA ALA A 270 -22.34 -37.08 6.07
C ALA A 270 -23.03 -36.18 5.02
N ILE A 271 -22.45 -35.01 4.69
CA ILE A 271 -22.93 -34.17 3.61
C ILE A 271 -22.83 -34.90 2.27
N GLY A 272 -21.70 -35.55 1.96
CA GLY A 272 -21.52 -36.31 0.74
C GLY A 272 -22.57 -37.47 0.60
N ASN A 273 -22.78 -38.20 1.65
CA ASN A 273 -23.81 -39.28 1.69
C ASN A 273 -25.22 -38.69 1.49
N ALA A 274 -25.54 -37.61 2.18
CA ALA A 274 -26.84 -36.96 2.07
C ALA A 274 -27.10 -36.42 0.65
N VAL A 275 -26.13 -35.73 0.02
CA VAL A 275 -26.26 -35.24 -1.33
C VAL A 275 -26.59 -36.34 -2.33
N ASN A 276 -25.99 -37.53 -2.17
CA ASN A 276 -26.22 -38.65 -3.06
C ASN A 276 -27.60 -39.34 -2.82
N THR A 277 -28.14 -39.33 -1.60
CA THR A 277 -29.36 -40.02 -1.23
C THR A 277 -30.60 -39.11 -1.13
N TRP A 278 -30.42 -37.77 -1.13
CA TRP A 278 -31.50 -36.80 -1.00
C TRP A 278 -32.44 -36.82 -2.21
N ASN A 279 -33.74 -36.79 -1.97
CA ASN A 279 -34.72 -36.77 -3.05
C ASN A 279 -34.87 -35.37 -3.66
N ILE A 280 -34.07 -35.06 -4.66
CA ILE A 280 -33.98 -33.75 -5.36
C ILE A 280 -33.90 -33.94 -6.88
N ASN A 281 -34.17 -32.87 -7.61
CA ASN A 281 -34.01 -32.84 -9.05
C ASN A 281 -32.55 -33.17 -9.44
N GLU A 282 -32.35 -33.93 -10.52
CA GLU A 282 -31.06 -34.40 -11.01
C GLU A 282 -30.07 -33.32 -11.26
N LEU A 283 -30.47 -32.21 -11.89
CA LEU A 283 -29.62 -31.04 -12.16
C LEU A 283 -29.11 -30.37 -10.87
N VAL A 284 -29.97 -30.34 -9.84
CA VAL A 284 -29.59 -29.80 -8.51
C VAL A 284 -28.61 -30.75 -7.83
N ARG A 285 -28.85 -32.08 -7.94
CA ARG A 285 -27.92 -33.10 -7.41
C ARG A 285 -26.56 -32.99 -8.03
N ASP A 286 -26.47 -32.91 -9.37
CA ASP A 286 -25.21 -32.82 -10.10
C ASP A 286 -24.42 -31.57 -9.68
N ALA A 287 -25.10 -30.43 -9.55
CA ALA A 287 -24.49 -29.22 -9.03
C ALA A 287 -23.93 -29.36 -7.62
N LEU A 288 -24.65 -30.07 -6.71
CA LEU A 288 -24.19 -30.33 -5.35
C LEU A 288 -23.02 -31.32 -5.31
N VAL A 289 -23.11 -32.42 -6.06
CA VAL A 289 -22.05 -33.44 -6.16
C VAL A 289 -20.77 -32.85 -6.66
N SER A 290 -20.84 -32.04 -7.73
CA SER A 290 -19.67 -31.37 -8.31
C SER A 290 -18.95 -30.48 -7.26
N ARG A 291 -19.70 -29.67 -6.50
CA ARG A 291 -19.12 -28.78 -5.47
C ARG A 291 -18.61 -29.57 -4.27
N TYR A 292 -19.32 -30.63 -3.88
CA TYR A 292 -18.84 -31.54 -2.84
C TYR A 292 -17.45 -32.11 -3.18
N HIS A 293 -17.25 -32.58 -4.40
CA HIS A 293 -15.94 -33.12 -4.81
C HIS A 293 -14.83 -32.06 -4.76
N VAL A 294 -15.12 -30.80 -5.11
CA VAL A 294 -14.16 -29.68 -4.97
C VAL A 294 -13.83 -29.46 -3.49
N ILE A 295 -14.83 -29.44 -2.62
CA ILE A 295 -14.63 -29.28 -1.18
C ILE A 295 -13.78 -30.41 -0.62
N GLN A 296 -14.11 -31.65 -0.96
CA GLN A 296 -13.40 -32.85 -0.48
C GLN A 296 -11.94 -32.85 -0.97
N SER A 297 -11.70 -32.56 -2.24
CA SER A 297 -10.36 -32.51 -2.82
C SER A 297 -9.49 -31.38 -2.27
N SER A 298 -10.10 -30.28 -1.82
CA SER A 298 -9.39 -29.16 -1.19
C SER A 298 -8.73 -29.51 0.15
N ARG A 299 -9.23 -30.54 0.83
CA ARG A 299 -8.82 -30.97 2.19
C ARG A 299 -8.90 -29.85 3.25
N LEU A 300 -9.66 -28.78 2.99
CA LEU A 300 -9.81 -27.66 3.92
C LEU A 300 -10.61 -28.04 5.19
N PHE A 301 -11.36 -29.13 5.14
CA PHE A 301 -12.18 -29.53 6.25
C PHE A 301 -11.70 -30.84 6.90
N THR A 302 -11.93 -30.95 8.21
CA THR A 302 -11.58 -32.10 9.02
C THR A 302 -12.75 -32.46 9.98
N ASN A 303 -12.90 -33.72 10.24
CA ASN A 303 -13.86 -34.20 11.25
C ASN A 303 -13.22 -34.32 12.65
N SER A 304 -11.91 -34.10 12.77
CA SER A 304 -11.21 -34.14 14.05
C SER A 304 -11.34 -32.83 14.82
N ASN A 305 -11.31 -32.90 16.15
CA ASN A 305 -11.26 -31.73 17.03
C ASN A 305 -9.93 -30.89 16.88
N GLN A 306 -9.08 -31.23 15.92
CA GLN A 306 -7.82 -30.55 15.62
C GLN A 306 -7.95 -29.53 14.51
N GLY A 307 -9.14 -29.06 14.20
CA GLY A 307 -9.34 -27.92 13.28
C GLY A 307 -8.71 -26.64 13.85
N LEU A 308 -8.18 -25.78 12.96
CA LEU A 308 -7.64 -24.48 13.37
C LEU A 308 -8.78 -23.61 13.92
N GLN A 309 -8.51 -22.98 15.06
CA GLN A 309 -9.32 -21.89 15.61
C GLN A 309 -8.45 -20.62 15.67
N PHE A 310 -8.95 -19.52 15.12
CA PHE A 310 -8.20 -18.27 15.11
C PHE A 310 -8.04 -17.68 16.51
N GLU A 311 -9.03 -17.87 17.34
CA GLU A 311 -9.06 -17.45 18.75
C GLU A 311 -7.88 -18.04 19.54
N ASP A 312 -7.52 -19.31 19.29
CA ASP A 312 -6.40 -19.96 19.97
C ASP A 312 -5.06 -19.33 19.59
N VAL A 313 -4.91 -18.93 18.32
CA VAL A 313 -3.69 -18.24 17.86
C VAL A 313 -3.60 -16.85 18.47
N ILE A 314 -4.73 -16.18 18.62
CA ILE A 314 -4.79 -14.81 19.13
C ILE A 314 -4.63 -14.78 20.65
N SER A 315 -5.35 -15.62 21.38
CA SER A 315 -5.36 -15.62 22.85
C SER A 315 -4.01 -16.02 23.47
N GLY A 316 -3.21 -16.80 22.74
CA GLY A 316 -1.89 -17.26 23.20
C GLY A 316 -0.71 -16.30 22.94
N ASN A 317 -0.94 -15.14 22.31
CA ASN A 317 0.12 -14.27 21.84
C ASN A 317 -0.16 -12.78 22.12
N SER A 318 0.90 -12.01 22.32
CA SER A 318 0.87 -10.54 22.36
C SER A 318 1.09 -9.93 20.98
N GLY A 319 0.33 -10.36 19.98
CA GLY A 319 0.53 -10.08 18.56
C GLY A 319 0.97 -11.32 17.78
N ALA A 320 0.45 -11.50 16.57
CA ALA A 320 0.82 -12.62 15.71
C ALA A 320 0.64 -12.30 14.22
N ALA A 321 1.48 -12.91 13.37
CA ALA A 321 1.28 -12.96 11.92
C ALA A 321 0.80 -14.36 11.52
N MET A 322 -0.40 -14.46 11.00
CA MET A 322 -0.97 -15.67 10.40
C MET A 322 -0.76 -15.58 8.88
N VAL A 323 0.25 -16.24 8.39
CA VAL A 323 0.62 -16.25 6.96
C VAL A 323 -0.07 -17.43 6.27
N ILE A 324 -1.04 -17.14 5.42
CA ILE A 324 -1.78 -18.16 4.68
C ILE A 324 -1.12 -18.35 3.31
N SER A 325 -0.34 -19.42 3.16
CA SER A 325 0.40 -19.76 1.94
C SER A 325 -0.53 -20.28 0.86
N MET A 326 -0.74 -19.51 -0.21
CA MET A 326 -1.69 -19.85 -1.28
C MET A 326 -1.03 -20.15 -2.63
N GLY A 327 0.32 -20.13 -2.70
CA GLY A 327 1.05 -20.28 -3.96
C GLY A 327 0.81 -21.63 -4.66
N GLU A 328 0.68 -22.70 -3.90
CA GLU A 328 0.56 -24.06 -4.43
C GLU A 328 -0.88 -24.55 -4.62
N VAL A 329 -1.89 -23.76 -4.22
CA VAL A 329 -3.29 -24.17 -4.34
C VAL A 329 -3.94 -23.60 -5.62
N SER A 330 -4.94 -24.34 -6.13
CA SER A 330 -5.67 -23.94 -7.33
C SER A 330 -6.43 -22.62 -7.13
N PRO A 331 -6.73 -21.86 -8.21
CA PRO A 331 -7.50 -20.62 -8.10
C PRO A 331 -8.83 -20.76 -7.38
N THR A 332 -9.53 -21.91 -7.58
CA THR A 332 -10.79 -22.20 -6.89
C THR A 332 -10.59 -22.37 -5.40
N VAL A 333 -9.57 -23.13 -4.98
CA VAL A 333 -9.27 -23.31 -3.55
C VAL A 333 -8.83 -22.01 -2.91
N ARG A 334 -8.09 -21.13 -3.62
CA ARG A 334 -7.76 -19.78 -3.12
C ARG A 334 -9.01 -18.98 -2.77
N ARG A 335 -10.00 -18.93 -3.68
CA ARG A 335 -11.28 -18.25 -3.44
C ARG A 335 -12.01 -18.85 -2.24
N MET A 336 -12.03 -20.18 -2.11
CA MET A 336 -12.62 -20.85 -0.95
C MET A 336 -11.95 -20.44 0.37
N VAL A 337 -10.60 -20.44 0.40
CA VAL A 337 -9.83 -20.06 1.59
C VAL A 337 -10.13 -18.62 1.99
N VAL A 338 -10.05 -17.70 1.03
CA VAL A 338 -10.28 -16.28 1.30
C VAL A 338 -11.69 -16.04 1.83
N GLU A 339 -12.70 -16.64 1.20
CA GLU A 339 -14.10 -16.51 1.62
C GLU A 339 -14.34 -17.09 3.02
N LEU A 340 -13.82 -18.29 3.31
CA LEU A 340 -13.95 -18.92 4.63
C LEU A 340 -13.25 -18.11 5.73
N VAL A 341 -12.01 -17.71 5.49
CA VAL A 341 -11.23 -16.96 6.48
C VAL A 341 -11.89 -15.62 6.79
N LEU A 342 -12.28 -14.86 5.78
CA LEU A 342 -12.89 -13.55 6.00
C LEU A 342 -14.26 -13.65 6.65
N SER A 343 -15.12 -14.58 6.19
CA SER A 343 -16.42 -14.80 6.81
C SER A 343 -16.29 -15.18 8.27
N LYS A 344 -15.31 -16.05 8.61
CA LYS A 344 -15.08 -16.45 10.00
C LYS A 344 -14.51 -15.31 10.85
N ILE A 345 -13.54 -14.56 10.34
CA ILE A 345 -12.99 -13.41 11.06
C ILE A 345 -14.04 -12.33 11.33
N VAL A 346 -14.93 -12.06 10.36
CA VAL A 346 -16.05 -11.13 10.57
C VAL A 346 -16.97 -11.63 11.67
N ASP A 347 -17.35 -12.93 11.66
CA ASP A 347 -18.18 -13.53 12.71
C ASP A 347 -17.55 -13.38 14.10
N LEU A 348 -16.24 -13.64 14.21
CA LEU A 348 -15.50 -13.50 15.47
C LEU A 348 -15.40 -12.05 15.97
N LEU A 349 -15.21 -11.11 15.07
CA LEU A 349 -15.17 -9.68 15.38
C LEU A 349 -16.55 -9.16 15.82
N GLU A 350 -17.62 -9.54 15.11
CA GLU A 350 -19.00 -9.18 15.49
C GLU A 350 -19.37 -9.70 16.88
N ARG A 351 -18.91 -10.91 17.22
CA ARG A 351 -19.09 -11.50 18.56
C ARG A 351 -18.10 -10.98 19.61
N LYS A 352 -17.17 -10.10 19.21
CA LYS A 352 -16.10 -9.56 20.08
C LYS A 352 -15.22 -10.64 20.72
N GLN A 353 -15.02 -11.74 20.00
CA GLN A 353 -14.19 -12.87 20.46
C GLN A 353 -12.72 -12.66 20.14
N ILE A 354 -12.41 -11.78 19.19
CA ILE A 354 -11.07 -11.37 18.82
C ILE A 354 -10.97 -9.84 18.75
N PRO A 355 -9.78 -9.25 18.96
CA PRO A 355 -9.54 -7.83 18.72
C PRO A 355 -9.53 -7.51 17.23
N PRO A 356 -9.55 -6.22 16.84
CA PRO A 356 -9.31 -5.79 15.46
C PRO A 356 -8.03 -6.38 14.89
N ILE A 357 -8.01 -6.61 13.56
CA ILE A 357 -6.90 -7.22 12.85
C ILE A 357 -6.46 -6.39 11.64
N PHE A 358 -5.19 -6.54 11.28
CA PHE A 358 -4.67 -6.06 10.00
C PHE A 358 -4.69 -7.20 8.98
N LEU A 359 -5.18 -6.90 7.78
CA LEU A 359 -5.21 -7.84 6.66
C LEU A 359 -4.28 -7.37 5.55
N PHE A 360 -3.30 -8.18 5.19
CA PHE A 360 -2.43 -7.94 4.04
C PHE A 360 -2.82 -8.90 2.92
N ALA A 361 -3.26 -8.35 1.79
CA ALA A 361 -3.76 -9.12 0.66
C ALA A 361 -2.80 -8.97 -0.53
N GLU A 362 -1.90 -9.93 -0.68
CA GLU A 362 -0.91 -9.93 -1.77
C GLU A 362 -1.55 -10.36 -3.08
N GLU A 363 -1.16 -9.66 -4.18
CA GLU A 363 -1.73 -9.85 -5.52
C GLU A 363 -3.27 -9.88 -5.50
N ALA A 364 -3.82 -8.94 -4.78
CA ALA A 364 -5.25 -8.85 -4.46
C ALA A 364 -6.15 -8.91 -5.70
N HIS A 365 -5.66 -8.46 -6.85
CA HIS A 365 -6.37 -8.51 -8.13
C HIS A 365 -6.73 -9.93 -8.60
N LEU A 366 -6.08 -10.98 -8.08
CA LEU A 366 -6.35 -12.36 -8.48
C LEU A 366 -7.59 -12.94 -7.80
N TYR A 367 -8.12 -12.29 -6.76
CA TYR A 367 -9.28 -12.78 -6.01
C TYR A 367 -10.29 -11.68 -5.60
N ILE A 368 -10.08 -10.41 -5.99
CA ILE A 368 -10.98 -9.27 -5.68
C ILE A 368 -11.93 -8.94 -6.85
N ARG A 369 -12.13 -9.81 -7.79
CA ARG A 369 -12.84 -9.48 -9.04
C ARG A 369 -14.35 -9.30 -8.94
N ASP A 370 -15.01 -9.72 -7.87
CA ASP A 370 -16.46 -9.77 -7.80
C ASP A 370 -17.05 -8.66 -6.91
N THR A 371 -18.22 -8.17 -7.29
CA THR A 371 -18.99 -7.12 -6.61
C THR A 371 -19.22 -7.37 -5.11
N TYR A 372 -19.16 -8.63 -4.69
CA TYR A 372 -19.24 -9.03 -3.30
C TYR A 372 -18.09 -8.48 -2.45
N TRP A 373 -16.89 -8.39 -3.03
CA TRP A 373 -15.71 -7.85 -2.34
C TRP A 373 -15.76 -6.34 -2.12
N GLU A 374 -16.38 -5.60 -3.03
CA GLU A 374 -16.58 -4.16 -2.84
C GLU A 374 -17.44 -3.90 -1.60
N ASP A 375 -18.47 -4.71 -1.39
CA ASP A 375 -19.34 -4.63 -0.22
C ASP A 375 -18.62 -5.03 1.07
N ILE A 376 -17.78 -6.07 1.03
CA ILE A 376 -17.03 -6.50 2.21
C ILE A 376 -15.97 -5.46 2.55
N VAL A 377 -15.18 -5.01 1.60
CA VAL A 377 -14.12 -4.02 1.84
C VAL A 377 -14.68 -2.72 2.41
N THR A 378 -15.84 -2.26 1.90
CA THR A 378 -16.52 -1.08 2.45
C THR A 378 -16.92 -1.26 3.91
N ARG A 379 -17.30 -2.46 4.31
CA ARG A 379 -17.75 -2.78 5.67
C ARG A 379 -16.65 -3.30 6.58
N MET A 380 -15.54 -3.84 6.04
CA MET A 380 -14.44 -4.44 6.82
C MET A 380 -13.91 -3.50 7.91
N ARG A 381 -13.76 -2.22 7.60
CA ARG A 381 -13.35 -1.21 8.57
C ARG A 381 -14.27 -1.15 9.79
N HIS A 382 -15.59 -1.22 9.57
CA HIS A 382 -16.57 -1.19 10.66
C HIS A 382 -16.53 -2.46 11.52
N PHE A 383 -16.10 -3.58 10.95
CA PHE A 383 -15.91 -4.82 11.70
C PHE A 383 -14.56 -4.88 12.41
N GLY A 384 -13.63 -3.97 12.14
CA GLY A 384 -12.28 -3.96 12.73
C GLY A 384 -11.26 -4.75 11.90
N ILE A 385 -11.44 -4.82 10.57
CA ILE A 385 -10.45 -5.37 9.63
C ILE A 385 -9.84 -4.21 8.85
N TYR A 386 -8.55 -3.96 9.05
CA TYR A 386 -7.80 -2.89 8.40
C TYR A 386 -6.96 -3.46 7.27
N THR A 387 -7.35 -3.14 6.04
CA THR A 387 -6.86 -3.86 4.87
C THR A 387 -5.75 -3.11 4.16
N THR A 388 -4.67 -3.82 3.83
CA THR A 388 -3.60 -3.38 2.93
C THR A 388 -3.61 -4.25 1.69
N PHE A 389 -3.95 -3.68 0.54
CA PHE A 389 -3.87 -4.36 -0.75
C PHE A 389 -2.49 -4.17 -1.37
N ILE A 390 -1.91 -5.27 -1.84
CA ILE A 390 -0.62 -5.28 -2.52
C ILE A 390 -0.84 -5.82 -3.93
N THR A 391 -0.56 -5.01 -4.94
CA THR A 391 -0.80 -5.41 -6.34
C THR A 391 0.18 -4.77 -7.32
N ASN A 392 0.44 -5.48 -8.40
CA ASN A 392 1.15 -4.95 -9.57
C ASN A 392 0.20 -4.48 -10.68
N GLN A 393 -1.12 -4.68 -10.50
CA GLN A 393 -2.17 -4.33 -11.45
C GLN A 393 -3.24 -3.47 -10.77
N PRO A 394 -2.99 -2.17 -10.60
CA PRO A 394 -3.93 -1.28 -9.93
C PRO A 394 -5.27 -1.14 -10.67
N ASP A 395 -5.26 -1.30 -12.01
CA ASP A 395 -6.44 -1.26 -12.86
C ASP A 395 -7.44 -2.41 -12.61
N ALA A 396 -6.96 -3.52 -12.04
CA ALA A 396 -7.80 -4.67 -11.71
C ALA A 396 -8.59 -4.50 -10.41
N ILE A 397 -8.26 -3.50 -9.57
CA ILE A 397 -9.05 -3.16 -8.37
C ILE A 397 -10.21 -2.25 -8.78
N GLY A 398 -11.43 -2.56 -8.32
CA GLY A 398 -12.64 -1.80 -8.63
C GLY A 398 -12.60 -0.34 -8.15
N ASP A 399 -13.22 0.57 -8.90
CA ASP A 399 -13.23 2.01 -8.57
C ASP A 399 -13.92 2.29 -7.22
N GLY A 400 -14.89 1.45 -6.82
CA GLY A 400 -15.56 1.54 -5.52
C GLY A 400 -14.60 1.36 -4.34
N ILE A 401 -13.60 0.48 -4.48
CA ILE A 401 -12.56 0.27 -3.48
C ILE A 401 -11.62 1.47 -3.42
N TYR A 402 -11.14 1.93 -4.58
CA TYR A 402 -10.20 3.07 -4.63
C TYR A 402 -10.74 4.36 -4.01
N ARG A 403 -12.05 4.62 -4.14
CA ARG A 403 -12.68 5.81 -3.53
C ARG A 403 -12.62 5.82 -2.00
N GLN A 404 -12.29 4.70 -1.39
CA GLN A 404 -12.21 4.54 0.06
C GLN A 404 -10.79 4.41 0.57
N VAL A 405 -9.81 4.44 -0.34
CA VAL A 405 -8.40 4.33 0.01
C VAL A 405 -7.95 5.57 0.77
N ASP A 406 -7.39 5.36 1.93
CA ASP A 406 -6.84 6.41 2.79
C ASP A 406 -5.34 6.62 2.56
N ASN A 407 -4.61 5.54 2.25
CA ASN A 407 -3.15 5.56 2.07
C ASN A 407 -2.74 4.82 0.81
N ILE A 408 -1.80 5.40 0.06
CA ILE A 408 -1.25 4.78 -1.14
C ILE A 408 0.29 4.89 -1.09
N PHE A 409 0.98 3.76 -1.29
CA PHE A 409 2.41 3.70 -1.53
C PHE A 409 2.63 3.32 -2.99
N LEU A 410 3.03 4.31 -3.79
CA LEU A 410 3.24 4.16 -5.22
C LEU A 410 4.71 3.94 -5.54
N PHE A 411 5.06 2.73 -5.93
CA PHE A 411 6.36 2.44 -6.54
C PHE A 411 6.33 2.75 -8.04
N ASN A 412 7.47 2.63 -8.71
CA ASN A 412 7.61 2.94 -10.12
C ASN A 412 6.60 2.19 -11.01
N PHE A 413 5.94 2.94 -11.90
CA PHE A 413 5.12 2.46 -13.00
C PHE A 413 5.56 3.09 -14.31
N THR A 414 5.45 2.33 -15.40
CA THR A 414 5.74 2.80 -16.75
C THR A 414 4.48 2.84 -17.63
N ASN A 415 3.41 2.16 -17.23
CA ASN A 415 2.15 2.11 -17.96
C ASN A 415 1.28 3.33 -17.62
N ASP A 416 0.87 4.07 -18.63
CA ASP A 416 0.04 5.28 -18.48
C ASP A 416 -1.35 4.98 -17.95
N ASN A 417 -1.96 3.85 -18.33
CA ASN A 417 -3.30 3.48 -17.87
C ASN A 417 -3.33 3.25 -16.36
N ASP A 418 -2.28 2.61 -15.81
CA ASP A 418 -2.14 2.39 -14.38
C ASP A 418 -2.01 3.72 -13.62
N LEU A 419 -1.18 4.64 -14.14
CA LEU A 419 -1.00 5.97 -13.57
C LEU A 419 -2.27 6.80 -13.65
N ASP A 420 -3.01 6.73 -14.75
CA ASP A 420 -4.28 7.44 -14.92
C ASP A 420 -5.34 6.98 -13.93
N LYS A 421 -5.42 5.67 -13.69
CA LYS A 421 -6.36 5.13 -12.71
C LYS A 421 -6.03 5.61 -11.30
N ILE A 422 -4.78 5.50 -10.90
CA ILE A 422 -4.32 5.90 -9.57
C ILE A 422 -4.51 7.41 -9.38
N SER A 423 -4.15 8.22 -10.36
CA SER A 423 -4.24 9.67 -10.25
C SER A 423 -5.67 10.21 -10.15
N LYS A 424 -6.66 9.49 -10.71
CA LYS A 424 -8.09 9.86 -10.58
C LYS A 424 -8.65 9.66 -9.18
N VAL A 425 -8.06 8.78 -8.41
CA VAL A 425 -8.54 8.40 -7.07
C VAL A 425 -7.61 8.84 -5.95
N SER A 426 -6.43 9.34 -6.29
CA SER A 426 -5.45 9.83 -5.35
C SER A 426 -5.73 11.27 -4.90
N LEU A 427 -5.39 11.57 -3.66
CA LEU A 427 -5.43 12.93 -3.09
C LEU A 427 -4.34 13.86 -3.66
N ALA A 428 -3.34 13.31 -4.35
CA ALA A 428 -2.32 14.09 -5.03
C ALA A 428 -2.72 14.39 -6.49
N ASP A 429 -2.29 15.53 -7.00
CA ASP A 429 -2.55 15.94 -8.37
C ASP A 429 -1.85 15.03 -9.39
N ASN A 430 -2.48 14.90 -10.57
CA ASN A 430 -2.06 14.01 -11.64
C ASN A 430 -0.62 14.29 -12.14
N ASP A 431 -0.24 15.57 -12.25
CA ASP A 431 1.07 15.97 -12.74
C ASP A 431 2.18 15.51 -11.79
N THR A 432 1.97 15.70 -10.49
CA THR A 432 2.90 15.25 -9.45
C THR A 432 3.09 13.73 -9.49
N ILE A 433 1.98 12.97 -9.53
CA ILE A 433 2.04 11.51 -9.57
C ILE A 433 2.81 11.04 -10.80
N ARG A 434 2.42 11.51 -11.99
CA ARG A 434 3.04 11.06 -13.25
C ARG A 434 4.51 11.41 -13.32
N SER A 435 4.87 12.63 -12.96
CA SER A 435 6.25 13.09 -13.07
C SER A 435 7.17 12.40 -12.06
N ILE A 436 6.75 12.26 -10.80
CA ILE A 436 7.57 11.64 -9.76
C ILE A 436 7.63 10.13 -9.94
N VAL A 437 6.48 9.44 -10.04
CA VAL A 437 6.41 7.97 -10.00
C VAL A 437 7.16 7.31 -11.17
N ARG A 438 7.15 7.92 -12.36
CA ARG A 438 7.89 7.40 -13.54
C ARG A 438 9.41 7.39 -13.35
N THR A 439 9.92 8.29 -12.55
CA THR A 439 11.36 8.49 -12.34
C THR A 439 11.88 7.83 -11.06
N LEU A 440 11.01 7.23 -10.23
CA LEU A 440 11.42 6.60 -8.99
C LEU A 440 12.41 5.47 -9.23
N PRO A 441 13.55 5.47 -8.52
CA PRO A 441 14.48 4.34 -8.51
C PRO A 441 13.83 3.08 -7.89
N GLN A 442 14.52 1.95 -8.03
CA GLN A 442 14.14 0.71 -7.35
C GLN A 442 14.11 0.93 -5.82
N ARG A 443 13.15 0.37 -5.13
CA ARG A 443 12.87 0.53 -3.70
C ARG A 443 12.53 1.96 -3.27
N CYS A 444 12.21 2.86 -4.19
CA CYS A 444 11.64 4.15 -3.84
C CYS A 444 10.14 4.16 -4.15
N CYS A 445 9.35 4.76 -3.27
CA CYS A 445 7.92 4.95 -3.45
C CYS A 445 7.50 6.38 -3.11
N LEU A 446 6.41 6.81 -3.72
CA LEU A 446 5.68 8.02 -3.34
C LEU A 446 4.57 7.62 -2.38
N ALA A 447 4.66 8.02 -1.11
CA ALA A 447 3.60 7.85 -0.12
C ALA A 447 2.61 9.00 -0.20
N ILE A 448 1.31 8.69 -0.16
CA ILE A 448 0.21 9.64 -0.28
C ILE A 448 -0.88 9.25 0.70
N GLY A 449 -1.58 10.22 1.25
CA GLY A 449 -2.72 10.02 2.15
C GLY A 449 -2.40 10.30 3.60
N LYS A 450 -3.18 9.71 4.50
CA LYS A 450 -3.13 10.01 5.94
C LYS A 450 -1.78 9.69 6.57
N VAL A 451 -1.13 8.65 6.08
CA VAL A 451 0.22 8.23 6.50
C VAL A 451 1.28 9.33 6.36
N VAL A 452 1.02 10.34 5.54
CA VAL A 452 1.90 11.51 5.30
C VAL A 452 1.14 12.84 5.44
N CYS A 453 0.04 12.86 6.18
CA CYS A 453 -0.82 14.05 6.37
C CYS A 453 -1.25 14.71 5.05
N ASP A 454 -1.55 13.89 4.04
CA ASP A 454 -1.96 14.29 2.68
C ASP A 454 -0.89 15.08 1.89
N LEU A 455 0.36 15.11 2.34
CA LEU A 455 1.49 15.68 1.62
C LEU A 455 2.35 14.57 0.99
N PRO A 456 2.41 14.44 -0.34
CA PRO A 456 3.14 13.35 -0.99
C PRO A 456 4.63 13.34 -0.66
N ILE A 457 5.15 12.25 -0.09
CA ILE A 457 6.57 12.13 0.32
C ILE A 457 7.23 10.98 -0.45
N VAL A 458 8.41 11.23 -1.01
CA VAL A 458 9.23 10.19 -1.62
C VAL A 458 10.05 9.50 -0.52
N ILE A 459 9.87 8.18 -0.44
CA ILE A 459 10.52 7.33 0.58
C ILE A 459 11.39 6.30 -0.14
N LYS A 460 12.65 6.22 0.25
CA LYS A 460 13.56 5.12 -0.09
C LYS A 460 13.41 4.02 0.94
N VAL A 461 12.70 2.96 0.59
CA VAL A 461 12.39 1.86 1.48
C VAL A 461 13.65 1.13 1.89
N ALA A 462 13.85 0.92 3.19
CA ALA A 462 14.99 0.21 3.73
C ALA A 462 15.02 -1.25 3.24
N ALA A 463 16.20 -1.85 3.22
CA ALA A 463 16.31 -3.29 2.97
C ALA A 463 15.69 -4.04 4.15
N SER A 464 14.85 -5.02 3.86
CA SER A 464 14.26 -5.86 4.90
C SER A 464 15.34 -6.71 5.56
N GLU A 465 15.35 -6.78 6.87
CA GLU A 465 16.26 -7.66 7.64
C GLU A 465 15.79 -9.11 7.68
N VAL A 466 14.54 -9.37 7.33
CA VAL A 466 13.96 -10.72 7.33
C VAL A 466 14.33 -11.49 6.07
N LEU A 467 14.37 -12.80 6.20
CA LEU A 467 14.66 -13.72 5.08
C LEU A 467 13.67 -13.47 3.93
N MET A 468 14.24 -13.11 2.78
CA MET A 468 13.46 -12.91 1.57
C MET A 468 13.25 -14.26 0.89
N LEU A 469 12.00 -14.74 0.90
CA LEU A 469 11.56 -15.89 0.11
C LEU A 469 10.85 -15.39 -1.15
N GLY A 470 10.68 -16.24 -2.15
CA GLY A 470 9.94 -15.91 -3.38
C GLY A 470 10.75 -15.13 -4.42
N GLU A 471 12.05 -15.00 -4.27
CA GLU A 471 12.89 -14.40 -5.32
C GLU A 471 12.78 -15.19 -6.62
N THR A 472 12.72 -14.47 -7.75
CA THR A 472 12.67 -15.08 -9.07
C THR A 472 13.95 -15.88 -9.29
N LYS A 473 13.85 -17.21 -9.37
CA LYS A 473 14.98 -18.07 -9.70
C LYS A 473 15.48 -17.73 -11.10
N LYS A 474 16.66 -17.19 -11.19
CA LYS A 474 17.32 -16.92 -12.48
C LYS A 474 18.11 -18.14 -12.90
N PHE A 475 18.02 -18.48 -14.21
CA PHE A 475 18.73 -19.64 -14.77
C PHE A 475 20.25 -19.50 -14.65
N PHE A 476 20.77 -18.28 -14.73
CA PHE A 476 22.20 -17.98 -14.67
C PHE A 476 22.67 -17.43 -13.29
N ASP A 477 21.88 -17.58 -12.24
CA ASP A 477 22.35 -17.25 -10.90
C ASP A 477 23.51 -18.20 -10.54
N LYS A 478 24.69 -17.64 -10.47
CA LYS A 478 25.85 -18.37 -9.93
C LYS A 478 25.57 -18.66 -8.46
N LYS A 479 25.55 -19.95 -8.12
CA LYS A 479 25.52 -20.43 -6.74
C LYS A 479 26.75 -19.94 -5.99
#